data_89f9dee594eb342bcb1976480ba5f004
#
_entry.id   89f9dee594eb342bcb1976480ba5f004
#
_cell.length_a   1.000
_cell.length_b   1.000
_cell.length_c   1.000
_cell.angle_alpha   90.00
_cell.angle_beta   90.00
_cell.angle_gamma   90.00
#
_symmetry.space_group_name_H-M   'P 1'
#
loop_
_entity.id
_entity.type
_entity.pdbx_description
1 polymer ?
#
loop_
_entity_poly.entity_id
_entity_poly.type
_entity_poly.pdbx_seq_one_letter_code
_entity_poly.pdbx_strand_id
1 'polypeptide(L)'
;MKTMAFSEVVGRERKHLNLLAFDIGGTTIKHGVVTAKGDILQKGSDATPASMALLLELLQDIKHRYAADYTLSGAAFSTPGIPNQITGFIDGGSAIPYLHEVPFKPKAQECMQLAVSFENDANCAALAETWLGSARKMKDIIMVVSGSGIGGAIIKDGALHRGANGYGGEFGYMVMNKHGETFSGITSPVELAKRVSAAKRTNIDAVRVFELAEAGDEVARREVDRHFYYLAVGLYNLQFAYDPEAILIGGAISERCDYISRIYEKIDLLITANSMADLRPNLCKCRFGNDANLIGAVAYFNQSFRPKPEVAG
;
A
#
# COMPACT_ATOMS: atom_id res chain seq x y z
N MET A 1 12.61 28.11 24.94
CA MET A 1 12.77 28.33 23.48
C MET A 1 11.43 28.08 22.82
N LYS A 2 10.83 29.08 22.17
CA LYS A 2 9.56 28.93 21.46
C LYS A 2 9.79 28.00 20.27
N THR A 3 9.07 26.88 20.23
CA THR A 3 8.98 26.01 19.07
C THR A 3 8.35 26.85 17.95
N MET A 4 9.14 27.29 16.98
CA MET A 4 8.59 27.92 15.77
C MET A 4 7.63 26.93 15.14
N ALA A 5 6.43 27.38 14.80
CA ALA A 5 5.43 26.55 14.14
C ALA A 5 6.04 26.05 12.81
N PHE A 6 5.96 24.74 12.57
CA PHE A 6 6.49 24.08 11.36
C PHE A 6 6.03 24.76 10.04
N SER A 7 4.86 25.46 10.06
CA SER A 7 4.34 26.22 8.95
C SER A 7 5.22 27.42 8.52
N GLU A 8 6.02 28.01 9.43
CA GLU A 8 6.85 29.18 9.10
C GLU A 8 8.20 28.81 8.47
N VAL A 9 8.75 27.60 8.79
CA VAL A 9 10.02 27.10 8.23
C VAL A 9 9.81 26.56 6.80
N VAL A 10 8.60 26.15 6.47
CA VAL A 10 8.27 25.38 5.25
C VAL A 10 8.15 26.25 3.98
N GLY A 11 8.11 27.59 4.11
CA GLY A 11 7.82 28.46 2.96
C GLY A 11 8.96 28.69 1.96
N ARG A 12 10.20 28.63 2.36
CA ARG A 12 11.36 29.07 1.55
C ARG A 12 12.39 28.00 1.15
N GLU A 13 12.50 26.87 1.85
CA GLU A 13 13.60 25.90 1.64
C GLU A 13 13.16 24.42 1.46
N ARG A 14 11.96 24.14 0.98
CA ARG A 14 11.46 22.76 0.81
C ARG A 14 12.35 21.84 -0.03
N LYS A 15 13.23 22.37 -0.85
CA LYS A 15 14.04 21.56 -1.78
C LYS A 15 15.11 20.70 -1.09
N HIS A 16 15.39 20.94 0.19
CA HIS A 16 16.46 20.27 0.95
C HIS A 16 15.97 19.59 2.24
N LEU A 17 14.64 19.41 2.41
CA LEU A 17 14.11 18.73 3.57
C LEU A 17 14.28 17.22 3.45
N ASN A 18 14.89 16.60 4.46
CA ASN A 18 14.96 15.15 4.61
C ASN A 18 13.89 14.70 5.61
N LEU A 19 13.14 13.69 5.24
CA LEU A 19 12.12 13.08 6.07
C LEU A 19 12.54 11.67 6.44
N LEU A 20 12.29 11.29 7.68
CA LEU A 20 12.42 9.91 8.10
C LEU A 20 11.16 9.17 7.75
N ALA A 21 11.24 8.28 6.78
CA ALA A 21 10.12 7.48 6.29
C ALA A 21 10.12 6.08 6.92
N PHE A 22 8.94 5.58 7.26
CA PHE A 22 8.71 4.25 7.82
C PHE A 22 7.62 3.51 7.05
N ASP A 23 7.80 2.20 6.90
CA ASP A 23 6.78 1.27 6.43
C ASP A 23 6.63 0.16 7.50
N ILE A 24 5.57 0.26 8.30
CA ILE A 24 5.33 -0.63 9.43
C ILE A 24 4.60 -1.89 8.94
N GLY A 25 5.34 -2.97 8.77
CA GLY A 25 4.80 -4.28 8.42
C GLY A 25 4.70 -5.22 9.62
N GLY A 26 3.92 -6.30 9.50
CA GLY A 26 3.69 -7.27 10.57
C GLY A 26 4.94 -8.01 11.06
N THR A 27 5.95 -8.17 10.22
CA THR A 27 7.19 -8.88 10.54
C THR A 27 8.41 -7.95 10.55
N THR A 28 8.39 -6.93 9.71
CA THR A 28 9.55 -6.05 9.47
C THR A 28 9.07 -4.61 9.32
N ILE A 29 9.79 -3.69 9.94
CA ILE A 29 9.66 -2.25 9.72
C ILE A 29 10.77 -1.83 8.77
N LYS A 30 10.39 -1.39 7.56
CA LYS A 30 11.33 -0.73 6.65
C LYS A 30 11.40 0.75 7.02
N HIS A 31 12.55 1.34 6.87
CA HIS A 31 12.75 2.76 7.17
C HIS A 31 13.84 3.37 6.30
N GLY A 32 13.86 4.68 6.19
CA GLY A 32 14.90 5.36 5.43
C GLY A 32 14.79 6.87 5.51
N VAL A 33 15.86 7.53 5.07
CA VAL A 33 15.87 8.97 4.85
C VAL A 33 15.49 9.22 3.40
N VAL A 34 14.39 9.95 3.22
CA VAL A 34 13.84 10.29 1.91
C VAL A 34 13.74 11.81 1.78
N THR A 35 14.23 12.35 0.67
CA THR A 35 14.10 13.80 0.42
C THR A 35 12.65 14.20 0.20
N ALA A 36 12.31 15.46 0.41
CA ALA A 36 10.98 15.99 0.07
C ALA A 36 10.65 15.87 -1.44
N LYS A 37 11.59 15.46 -2.28
CA LYS A 37 11.38 15.15 -3.70
C LYS A 37 11.12 13.67 -3.98
N GLY A 38 11.27 12.80 -2.96
CA GLY A 38 11.06 11.36 -3.08
C GLY A 38 12.34 10.55 -3.37
N ASP A 39 13.51 11.17 -3.34
CA ASP A 39 14.78 10.44 -3.51
C ASP A 39 15.14 9.75 -2.19
N ILE A 40 15.36 8.45 -2.21
CA ILE A 40 15.81 7.68 -1.05
C ILE A 40 17.32 7.84 -0.91
N LEU A 41 17.76 8.48 0.16
CA LEU A 41 19.19 8.70 0.44
C LEU A 41 19.82 7.50 1.14
N GLN A 42 19.09 6.92 2.09
CA GLN A 42 19.50 5.74 2.84
C GLN A 42 18.28 4.95 3.27
N LYS A 43 18.40 3.62 3.33
CA LYS A 43 17.32 2.75 3.82
C LYS A 43 17.86 1.59 4.64
N GLY A 44 17.00 1.06 5.51
CA GLY A 44 17.26 -0.10 6.35
C GLY A 44 15.97 -0.80 6.74
N SER A 45 16.10 -1.83 7.55
CA SER A 45 14.97 -2.55 8.12
C SER A 45 15.32 -3.17 9.45
N ASP A 46 14.34 -3.20 10.34
CA ASP A 46 14.42 -3.84 11.66
C ASP A 46 13.21 -4.77 11.83
N ALA A 47 13.31 -5.76 12.72
CA ALA A 47 12.18 -6.63 13.05
C ALA A 47 11.07 -5.83 13.76
N THR A 48 9.82 -6.14 13.46
CA THR A 48 8.67 -5.52 14.11
C THR A 48 8.62 -5.93 15.58
N PRO A 49 8.64 -4.96 16.52
CA PRO A 49 8.61 -5.25 17.95
C PRO A 49 7.29 -5.85 18.43
N ALA A 50 7.33 -6.55 19.56
CA ALA A 50 6.16 -7.23 20.12
C ALA A 50 5.19 -6.31 20.91
N SER A 51 5.54 -5.03 21.11
CA SER A 51 4.73 -4.08 21.89
C SER A 51 4.91 -2.65 21.43
N MET A 52 3.95 -1.78 21.78
CA MET A 52 4.02 -0.35 21.49
C MET A 52 5.23 0.32 22.17
N ALA A 53 5.57 -0.06 23.40
CA ALA A 53 6.72 0.51 24.11
C ALA A 53 8.03 0.23 23.35
N LEU A 54 8.26 -1.02 22.97
CA LEU A 54 9.43 -1.41 22.18
C LEU A 54 9.43 -0.78 20.78
N LEU A 55 8.26 -0.56 20.19
CA LEU A 55 8.16 0.16 18.92
C LEU A 55 8.62 1.60 19.07
N LEU A 56 8.18 2.30 20.11
CA LEU A 56 8.59 3.68 20.36
C LEU A 56 10.11 3.78 20.64
N GLU A 57 10.68 2.84 21.39
CA GLU A 57 12.12 2.74 21.59
C GLU A 57 12.86 2.56 20.25
N LEU A 58 12.41 1.63 19.42
CA LEU A 58 12.98 1.39 18.09
C LEU A 58 12.90 2.65 17.20
N LEU A 59 11.77 3.37 17.21
CA LEU A 59 11.62 4.60 16.44
C LEU A 59 12.64 5.68 16.88
N GLN A 60 12.90 5.80 18.18
CA GLN A 60 13.93 6.70 18.70
C GLN A 60 15.33 6.28 18.26
N ASP A 61 15.65 5.00 18.35
CA ASP A 61 16.95 4.47 17.94
C ASP A 61 17.21 4.68 16.45
N ILE A 62 16.20 4.43 15.61
CA ILE A 62 16.26 4.69 14.17
C ILE A 62 16.49 6.18 13.91
N LYS A 63 15.74 7.06 14.60
CA LYS A 63 15.93 8.51 14.48
C LYS A 63 17.36 8.90 14.85
N HIS A 64 17.91 8.41 15.97
CA HIS A 64 19.27 8.72 16.40
C HIS A 64 20.32 8.24 15.40
N ARG A 65 20.16 7.03 14.86
CA ARG A 65 21.05 6.48 13.82
C ARG A 65 21.14 7.41 12.61
N TYR A 66 20.00 7.90 12.09
CA TYR A 66 19.99 8.76 10.92
C TYR A 66 20.30 10.23 11.21
N ALA A 67 19.99 10.72 12.42
CA ALA A 67 20.28 12.09 12.81
C ALA A 67 21.79 12.38 12.95
N ALA A 68 22.64 11.35 12.99
CA ALA A 68 24.10 11.50 12.96
C ALA A 68 24.58 12.08 11.61
N ASP A 69 23.91 11.70 10.50
CA ASP A 69 24.35 12.06 9.16
C ASP A 69 23.37 13.04 8.45
N TYR A 70 22.13 13.15 8.92
CA TYR A 70 21.08 13.92 8.26
C TYR A 70 20.33 14.85 9.19
N THR A 71 20.04 16.07 8.74
CA THR A 71 19.06 16.95 9.39
C THR A 71 17.67 16.46 9.02
N LEU A 72 16.90 15.96 10.01
CA LEU A 72 15.56 15.41 9.84
C LEU A 72 14.50 16.48 10.13
N SER A 73 13.59 16.71 9.20
CA SER A 73 12.56 17.75 9.27
C SER A 73 11.18 17.22 9.67
N GLY A 74 10.96 15.93 9.66
CA GLY A 74 9.72 15.26 10.01
C GLY A 74 9.80 13.75 9.85
N ALA A 75 8.74 13.07 10.25
CA ALA A 75 8.61 11.62 10.12
C ALA A 75 7.28 11.27 9.40
N ALA A 76 7.39 10.39 8.43
CA ALA A 76 6.29 9.95 7.57
C ALA A 76 6.10 8.44 7.69
N PHE A 77 4.88 7.99 8.01
CA PHE A 77 4.59 6.59 8.28
C PHE A 77 3.60 6.02 7.26
N SER A 78 3.96 4.89 6.68
CA SER A 78 3.06 3.92 6.07
C SER A 78 2.70 2.90 7.15
N THR A 79 1.41 2.66 7.38
CA THR A 79 0.91 1.79 8.45
C THR A 79 -0.14 0.83 7.94
N PRO A 80 -0.27 -0.36 8.52
CA PRO A 80 -1.42 -1.21 8.26
C PRO A 80 -2.68 -0.61 8.92
N GLY A 81 -3.87 -1.05 8.49
CA GLY A 81 -5.16 -0.60 9.02
C GLY A 81 -5.61 0.74 8.46
N ILE A 82 -6.53 1.41 9.15
CA ILE A 82 -7.22 2.61 8.68
C ILE A 82 -6.81 3.81 9.54
N PRO A 83 -5.85 4.64 9.11
CA PRO A 83 -5.39 5.80 9.86
C PRO A 83 -6.48 6.87 10.01
N ASN A 84 -6.90 7.13 11.23
CA ASN A 84 -7.85 8.19 11.56
C ASN A 84 -7.10 9.50 11.79
N GLN A 85 -7.21 10.41 10.84
CA GLN A 85 -6.46 11.66 10.84
C GLN A 85 -6.91 12.64 11.94
N ILE A 86 -8.12 12.45 12.49
CA ILE A 86 -8.70 13.31 13.53
C ILE A 86 -8.25 12.84 14.90
N THR A 87 -8.41 11.55 15.20
CA THR A 87 -8.12 10.98 16.51
C THR A 87 -6.66 10.57 16.69
N GLY A 88 -5.95 10.33 15.59
CA GLY A 88 -4.59 9.80 15.60
C GLY A 88 -4.47 8.31 15.86
N PHE A 89 -5.61 7.59 15.96
CA PHE A 89 -5.66 6.12 16.03
C PHE A 89 -5.51 5.48 14.66
N ILE A 90 -5.17 4.19 14.66
CA ILE A 90 -5.24 3.32 13.49
C ILE A 90 -6.42 2.39 13.72
N ASP A 91 -7.54 2.64 13.04
CA ASP A 91 -8.75 1.83 13.13
C ASP A 91 -8.62 0.53 12.31
N GLY A 92 -9.56 -0.40 12.46
CA GLY A 92 -9.55 -1.70 11.82
C GLY A 92 -8.70 -2.73 12.55
N GLY A 93 -8.10 -3.66 11.81
CA GLY A 93 -7.25 -4.71 12.37
C GLY A 93 -6.05 -5.00 11.48
N SER A 94 -4.97 -5.50 12.09
CA SER A 94 -3.77 -5.91 11.39
C SER A 94 -3.02 -7.02 12.14
N ALA A 95 -1.91 -7.47 11.55
CA ALA A 95 -0.98 -8.41 12.20
C ALA A 95 -0.25 -7.81 13.42
N ILE A 96 -0.51 -6.53 13.75
CA ILE A 96 0.13 -5.79 14.86
C ILE A 96 -0.96 -5.23 15.78
N PRO A 97 -1.56 -6.05 16.66
CA PRO A 97 -2.75 -5.65 17.43
C PRO A 97 -2.54 -4.40 18.29
N TYR A 98 -1.38 -4.24 18.92
CA TYR A 98 -1.09 -3.10 19.79
C TYR A 98 -1.10 -1.73 19.10
N LEU A 99 -1.01 -1.67 17.76
CA LEU A 99 -1.14 -0.41 17.01
C LEU A 99 -2.55 0.18 17.07
N HIS A 100 -3.56 -0.68 17.29
CA HIS A 100 -4.97 -0.30 17.30
C HIS A 100 -5.47 0.13 18.68
N GLU A 101 -4.67 -0.08 19.73
CA GLU A 101 -5.07 0.12 21.12
C GLU A 101 -4.80 1.55 21.63
N VAL A 102 -3.99 2.31 20.90
CA VAL A 102 -3.51 3.63 21.37
C VAL A 102 -3.50 4.64 20.22
N PRO A 103 -3.58 5.95 20.51
CA PRO A 103 -3.43 6.97 19.49
C PRO A 103 -1.96 7.02 19.01
N PHE A 104 -1.70 6.36 17.89
CA PHE A 104 -0.36 6.19 17.33
C PHE A 104 0.35 7.53 17.04
N LYS A 105 -0.36 8.44 16.33
CA LYS A 105 0.24 9.70 15.87
C LYS A 105 0.77 10.56 17.00
N PRO A 106 0.00 10.92 18.06
CA PRO A 106 0.53 11.71 19.16
C PRO A 106 1.67 11.01 19.90
N LYS A 107 1.63 9.68 20.10
CA LYS A 107 2.73 8.94 20.72
C LYS A 107 4.01 8.97 19.88
N ALA A 108 3.90 8.79 18.57
CA ALA A 108 5.04 8.91 17.66
C ALA A 108 5.60 10.36 17.63
N GLN A 109 4.74 11.38 17.66
CA GLN A 109 5.17 12.78 17.74
C GLN A 109 5.92 13.10 19.02
N GLU A 110 5.38 12.67 20.17
CA GLU A 110 5.99 12.84 21.48
C GLU A 110 7.35 12.14 21.54
N CYS A 111 7.40 10.88 21.12
CA CYS A 111 8.61 10.07 21.10
C CYS A 111 9.70 10.67 20.21
N MET A 112 9.36 11.01 18.99
CA MET A 112 10.33 11.44 17.99
C MET A 112 10.66 12.94 18.04
N GLN A 113 9.85 13.77 18.71
CA GLN A 113 9.98 15.23 18.71
C GLN A 113 10.08 15.80 17.29
N LEU A 114 9.31 15.25 16.37
CA LEU A 114 9.18 15.63 14.95
C LEU A 114 7.71 15.79 14.57
N ALA A 115 7.44 16.57 13.52
CA ALA A 115 6.12 16.54 12.86
C ALA A 115 5.89 15.14 12.26
N VAL A 116 4.72 14.56 12.51
CA VAL A 116 4.37 13.20 12.06
C VAL A 116 3.16 13.20 11.15
N SER A 117 3.28 12.53 10.00
CA SER A 117 2.16 12.08 9.18
C SER A 117 2.08 10.55 9.17
N PHE A 118 0.89 10.01 8.99
CA PHE A 118 0.69 8.56 8.87
C PHE A 118 -0.47 8.28 7.91
N GLU A 119 -0.31 7.25 7.08
CA GLU A 119 -1.30 6.85 6.08
C GLU A 119 -1.25 5.33 5.88
N ASN A 120 -2.34 4.75 5.37
CA ASN A 120 -2.42 3.33 5.05
C ASN A 120 -1.36 2.94 3.98
N ASP A 121 -0.88 1.70 4.05
CA ASP A 121 0.17 1.16 3.20
C ASP A 121 -0.21 1.16 1.69
N ALA A 122 -1.39 0.69 1.33
CA ALA A 122 -1.84 0.71 -0.06
C ALA A 122 -2.08 2.15 -0.56
N ASN A 123 -2.57 3.04 0.32
CA ASN A 123 -2.70 4.46 0.02
C ASN A 123 -1.33 5.12 -0.21
N CYS A 124 -0.33 4.79 0.61
CA CYS A 124 1.05 5.24 0.40
C CYS A 124 1.57 4.77 -0.96
N ALA A 125 1.40 3.49 -1.27
CA ALA A 125 1.84 2.96 -2.56
C ALA A 125 1.18 3.69 -3.75
N ALA A 126 -0.13 3.95 -3.68
CA ALA A 126 -0.84 4.72 -4.71
C ALA A 126 -0.32 6.16 -4.84
N LEU A 127 -0.04 6.82 -3.71
CA LEU A 127 0.55 8.15 -3.71
C LEU A 127 1.95 8.18 -4.33
N ALA A 128 2.78 7.17 -4.09
CA ALA A 128 4.09 7.07 -4.73
C ALA A 128 3.96 6.99 -6.26
N GLU A 129 3.06 6.12 -6.73
CA GLU A 129 2.85 5.87 -8.15
C GLU A 129 2.24 7.08 -8.88
N THR A 130 1.33 7.82 -8.25
CA THR A 130 0.77 9.04 -8.83
C THR A 130 1.72 10.23 -8.75
N TRP A 131 2.61 10.26 -7.77
CA TRP A 131 3.59 11.34 -7.63
C TRP A 131 4.76 11.20 -8.59
N LEU A 132 5.43 10.03 -8.59
CA LEU A 132 6.70 9.81 -9.29
C LEU A 132 6.73 8.53 -10.14
N GLY A 133 5.69 7.70 -10.07
CA GLY A 133 5.66 6.37 -10.65
C GLY A 133 4.88 6.26 -11.95
N SER A 134 4.29 5.09 -12.16
CA SER A 134 3.61 4.68 -13.39
C SER A 134 2.36 5.50 -13.69
N ALA A 135 1.72 6.09 -12.67
CA ALA A 135 0.50 6.90 -12.80
C ALA A 135 0.75 8.42 -12.67
N ARG A 136 1.98 8.90 -12.84
CA ARG A 136 2.37 10.31 -12.56
C ARG A 136 1.50 11.38 -13.23
N LYS A 137 0.85 11.08 -14.33
CA LYS A 137 0.01 12.06 -15.07
C LYS A 137 -1.49 11.78 -14.95
N MET A 138 -1.85 10.72 -14.24
CA MET A 138 -3.23 10.27 -14.09
C MET A 138 -3.85 10.89 -12.84
N LYS A 139 -5.15 11.14 -12.89
CA LYS A 139 -5.92 11.73 -11.80
C LYS A 139 -6.90 10.74 -11.18
N ASP A 140 -7.35 9.78 -11.95
CA ASP A 140 -8.35 8.79 -11.55
C ASP A 140 -7.78 7.40 -11.73
N ILE A 141 -7.29 6.80 -10.64
CA ILE A 141 -6.70 5.46 -10.66
C ILE A 141 -7.23 4.60 -9.51
N ILE A 142 -7.25 3.31 -9.76
CA ILE A 142 -7.34 2.29 -8.73
C ILE A 142 -5.97 1.64 -8.58
N MET A 143 -5.58 1.38 -7.33
CA MET A 143 -4.43 0.53 -7.02
C MET A 143 -4.89 -0.75 -6.36
N VAL A 144 -4.37 -1.89 -6.82
CA VAL A 144 -4.59 -3.20 -6.22
C VAL A 144 -3.24 -3.80 -5.88
N VAL A 145 -3.02 -4.07 -4.59
CA VAL A 145 -1.78 -4.65 -4.08
C VAL A 145 -2.04 -6.09 -3.66
N SER A 146 -1.35 -7.02 -4.29
CA SER A 146 -1.44 -8.46 -3.99
C SER A 146 -0.26 -8.89 -3.11
N GLY A 147 -0.52 -9.09 -1.83
CA GLY A 147 0.45 -9.46 -0.79
C GLY A 147 -0.07 -10.55 0.14
N SER A 148 0.00 -10.34 1.46
CA SER A 148 -0.62 -11.25 2.45
C SER A 148 -2.15 -11.33 2.29
N GLY A 149 -2.76 -10.23 1.85
CA GLY A 149 -4.13 -10.11 1.38
C GLY A 149 -4.17 -9.33 0.07
N ILE A 150 -5.36 -8.85 -0.30
CA ILE A 150 -5.54 -7.83 -1.34
C ILE A 150 -5.78 -6.50 -0.62
N GLY A 151 -4.87 -5.59 -0.76
CA GLY A 151 -5.04 -4.18 -0.40
C GLY A 151 -5.41 -3.35 -1.62
N GLY A 152 -5.87 -2.14 -1.38
CA GLY A 152 -6.14 -1.22 -2.49
C GLY A 152 -6.26 0.23 -2.06
N ALA A 153 -6.26 1.09 -3.06
CA ALA A 153 -6.44 2.52 -2.90
C ALA A 153 -7.17 3.10 -4.10
N ILE A 154 -7.85 4.21 -3.87
CA ILE A 154 -8.52 4.98 -4.91
C ILE A 154 -7.93 6.39 -4.92
N ILE A 155 -7.44 6.82 -6.07
CA ILE A 155 -7.14 8.22 -6.34
C ILE A 155 -8.25 8.76 -7.24
N LYS A 156 -8.86 9.88 -6.84
CA LYS A 156 -9.89 10.57 -7.59
C LYS A 156 -9.54 12.05 -7.69
N ASP A 157 -9.60 12.62 -8.88
CA ASP A 157 -9.21 14.02 -9.13
C ASP A 157 -7.79 14.34 -8.60
N GLY A 158 -6.88 13.36 -8.62
CA GLY A 158 -5.50 13.47 -8.12
C GLY A 158 -5.35 13.43 -6.59
N ALA A 159 -6.39 13.09 -5.84
CA ALA A 159 -6.38 13.01 -4.39
C ALA A 159 -6.85 11.62 -3.90
N LEU A 160 -6.39 11.20 -2.71
CA LEU A 160 -6.86 9.98 -2.07
C LEU A 160 -8.35 10.05 -1.77
N HIS A 161 -9.10 9.07 -2.27
CA HIS A 161 -10.51 8.90 -1.97
C HIS A 161 -10.71 7.80 -0.92
N ARG A 162 -10.89 8.22 0.34
CA ARG A 162 -11.05 7.30 1.49
C ARG A 162 -12.49 6.85 1.73
N GLY A 163 -13.48 7.47 1.04
CA GLY A 163 -14.89 7.26 1.34
C GLY A 163 -15.32 7.88 2.67
N ALA A 164 -16.58 7.68 3.02
CA ALA A 164 -17.20 8.28 4.21
C ALA A 164 -16.65 7.73 5.53
N ASN A 165 -16.25 6.45 5.56
CA ASN A 165 -15.83 5.73 6.76
C ASN A 165 -14.35 5.30 6.72
N GLY A 166 -13.57 5.76 5.74
CA GLY A 166 -12.16 5.38 5.58
C GLY A 166 -11.89 4.05 4.87
N TYR A 167 -12.94 3.31 4.47
CA TYR A 167 -12.82 2.00 3.80
C TYR A 167 -12.76 2.07 2.26
N GLY A 168 -12.66 3.26 1.68
CA GLY A 168 -12.50 3.41 0.24
C GLY A 168 -11.17 2.80 -0.21
N GLY A 169 -11.24 1.79 -1.08
CA GLY A 169 -10.06 1.04 -1.52
C GLY A 169 -9.86 -0.31 -0.83
N GLU A 170 -10.61 -0.63 0.21
CA GLU A 170 -10.55 -1.93 0.92
C GLU A 170 -11.15 -3.08 0.08
N PHE A 171 -10.63 -3.26 -1.14
CA PHE A 171 -11.15 -4.22 -2.11
C PHE A 171 -11.05 -5.68 -1.65
N GLY A 172 -10.11 -5.97 -0.76
CA GLY A 172 -9.93 -7.31 -0.21
C GLY A 172 -11.17 -7.90 0.45
N TYR A 173 -12.07 -7.04 0.94
CA TYR A 173 -13.34 -7.45 1.55
C TYR A 173 -14.49 -7.71 0.55
N MET A 174 -14.31 -7.41 -0.75
CA MET A 174 -15.35 -7.69 -1.74
C MET A 174 -15.68 -9.19 -1.76
N VAL A 175 -16.96 -9.53 -1.63
CA VAL A 175 -17.44 -10.92 -1.75
C VAL A 175 -17.48 -11.30 -3.22
N MET A 176 -16.77 -12.36 -3.59
CA MET A 176 -16.52 -12.73 -4.98
C MET A 176 -17.43 -13.85 -5.50
N ASN A 177 -18.12 -14.55 -4.62
CA ASN A 177 -19.00 -15.64 -5.02
C ASN A 177 -20.10 -15.91 -3.98
N LYS A 178 -21.03 -16.80 -4.32
CA LYS A 178 -22.18 -17.19 -3.50
C LYS A 178 -21.82 -17.88 -2.16
N HIS A 179 -20.58 -18.29 -1.99
CA HIS A 179 -20.09 -18.94 -0.77
C HIS A 179 -19.52 -17.93 0.24
N GLY A 180 -19.55 -16.62 -0.08
CA GLY A 180 -19.04 -15.58 0.78
C GLY A 180 -17.50 -15.46 0.78
N GLU A 181 -16.82 -16.11 -0.16
CA GLU A 181 -15.36 -15.99 -0.28
C GLU A 181 -15.00 -14.58 -0.74
N THR A 182 -14.07 -13.96 -0.03
CA THR A 182 -13.64 -12.58 -0.30
C THR A 182 -12.55 -12.52 -1.39
N PHE A 183 -12.33 -11.34 -1.94
CA PHE A 183 -11.28 -11.11 -2.94
C PHE A 183 -9.91 -11.50 -2.38
N SER A 184 -9.57 -11.07 -1.14
CA SER A 184 -8.35 -11.54 -0.46
C SER A 184 -8.31 -13.05 -0.26
N GLY A 185 -9.41 -13.65 0.18
CA GLY A 185 -9.50 -15.09 0.50
C GLY A 185 -9.31 -16.00 -0.73
N ILE A 186 -9.64 -15.49 -1.93
CA ILE A 186 -9.44 -16.27 -3.17
C ILE A 186 -8.11 -15.94 -3.84
N THR A 187 -7.75 -14.65 -3.90
CA THR A 187 -6.69 -14.20 -4.82
C THR A 187 -5.40 -13.76 -4.14
N SER A 188 -5.30 -13.75 -2.79
CA SER A 188 -4.00 -13.46 -2.21
C SER A 188 -3.02 -14.63 -2.43
N PRO A 189 -1.72 -14.35 -2.67
CA PRO A 189 -0.69 -15.38 -2.80
C PRO A 189 -0.62 -16.31 -1.59
N VAL A 190 -0.87 -15.80 -0.39
CA VAL A 190 -0.87 -16.59 0.84
C VAL A 190 -2.00 -17.60 0.84
N GLU A 191 -3.21 -17.22 0.46
CA GLU A 191 -4.35 -18.12 0.40
C GLU A 191 -4.23 -19.13 -0.76
N LEU A 192 -3.64 -18.73 -1.89
CA LEU A 192 -3.27 -19.64 -2.97
C LEU A 192 -2.30 -20.74 -2.44
N ALA A 193 -1.25 -20.33 -1.75
CA ALA A 193 -0.26 -21.25 -1.16
C ALA A 193 -0.90 -22.18 -0.12
N LYS A 194 -1.76 -21.67 0.76
CA LYS A 194 -2.49 -22.49 1.75
C LYS A 194 -3.36 -23.56 1.11
N ARG A 195 -4.12 -23.23 0.06
CA ARG A 195 -4.99 -24.22 -0.63
C ARG A 195 -4.18 -25.33 -1.26
N VAL A 196 -3.08 -25.01 -1.94
CA VAL A 196 -2.21 -26.05 -2.55
C VAL A 196 -1.50 -26.84 -1.47
N SER A 197 -1.01 -26.21 -0.41
CA SER A 197 -0.39 -26.89 0.73
C SER A 197 -1.34 -27.89 1.40
N ALA A 198 -2.59 -27.49 1.63
CA ALA A 198 -3.61 -28.37 2.21
C ALA A 198 -3.90 -29.58 1.30
N ALA A 199 -4.07 -29.36 0.00
CA ALA A 199 -4.33 -30.43 -0.96
C ALA A 199 -3.17 -31.44 -1.09
N LYS A 200 -1.93 -30.93 -0.97
CA LYS A 200 -0.71 -31.75 -1.09
C LYS A 200 -0.16 -32.24 0.25
N ARG A 201 -0.75 -31.83 1.37
CA ARG A 201 -0.31 -32.16 2.74
C ARG A 201 1.17 -31.83 3.00
N THR A 202 1.63 -30.69 2.45
CA THR A 202 3.01 -30.22 2.59
C THR A 202 3.03 -28.68 2.59
N ASN A 203 3.98 -28.06 3.27
CA ASN A 203 4.09 -26.60 3.29
C ASN A 203 4.72 -26.11 1.98
N ILE A 204 3.98 -25.30 1.23
CA ILE A 204 4.36 -24.78 -0.07
C ILE A 204 4.08 -23.29 -0.07
N ASP A 205 5.04 -22.47 -0.48
CA ASP A 205 4.84 -21.03 -0.68
C ASP A 205 4.27 -20.72 -2.08
N ALA A 206 3.87 -19.46 -2.27
CA ALA A 206 3.26 -19.05 -3.54
C ALA A 206 4.21 -19.19 -4.74
N VAL A 207 5.52 -18.97 -4.57
CA VAL A 207 6.50 -19.11 -5.65
C VAL A 207 6.52 -20.55 -6.11
N ARG A 208 6.61 -21.47 -5.16
CA ARG A 208 6.63 -22.91 -5.44
C ARG A 208 5.32 -23.41 -6.08
N VAL A 209 4.17 -22.80 -5.73
CA VAL A 209 2.89 -23.13 -6.39
C VAL A 209 2.96 -22.83 -7.89
N PHE A 210 3.48 -21.66 -8.28
CA PHE A 210 3.64 -21.33 -9.71
C PHE A 210 4.60 -22.26 -10.43
N GLU A 211 5.74 -22.59 -9.82
CA GLU A 211 6.70 -23.58 -10.37
C GLU A 211 6.05 -24.96 -10.60
N LEU A 212 5.27 -25.43 -9.63
CA LEU A 212 4.55 -26.71 -9.75
C LEU A 212 3.51 -26.65 -10.88
N ALA A 213 2.79 -25.54 -11.03
CA ALA A 213 1.83 -25.37 -12.10
C ALA A 213 2.51 -25.39 -13.48
N GLU A 214 3.67 -24.74 -13.61
CA GLU A 214 4.49 -24.75 -14.83
C GLU A 214 5.04 -26.16 -15.13
N ALA A 215 5.41 -26.91 -14.10
CA ALA A 215 5.87 -28.29 -14.21
C ALA A 215 4.73 -29.30 -14.52
N GLY A 216 3.49 -28.85 -14.59
CA GLY A 216 2.36 -29.68 -14.99
C GLY A 216 1.55 -30.28 -13.86
N ASP A 217 1.78 -29.87 -12.60
CA ASP A 217 0.99 -30.34 -11.47
C ASP A 217 -0.47 -29.87 -11.59
N GLU A 218 -1.40 -30.80 -11.65
CA GLU A 218 -2.83 -30.51 -11.90
C GLU A 218 -3.48 -29.70 -10.77
N VAL A 219 -3.10 -29.95 -9.50
CA VAL A 219 -3.64 -29.22 -8.35
C VAL A 219 -3.17 -27.77 -8.40
N ALA A 220 -1.88 -27.55 -8.61
CA ALA A 220 -1.31 -26.22 -8.72
C ALA A 220 -1.87 -25.45 -9.92
N ARG A 221 -1.99 -26.09 -11.09
CA ARG A 221 -2.59 -25.49 -12.30
C ARG A 221 -4.01 -25.01 -12.05
N ARG A 222 -4.85 -25.85 -11.45
CA ARG A 222 -6.24 -25.49 -11.13
C ARG A 222 -6.32 -24.30 -10.18
N GLU A 223 -5.52 -24.30 -9.12
CA GLU A 223 -5.55 -23.23 -8.13
C GLU A 223 -4.95 -21.91 -8.68
N VAL A 224 -3.92 -21.97 -9.52
CA VAL A 224 -3.37 -20.83 -10.24
C VAL A 224 -4.37 -20.27 -11.25
N ASP A 225 -5.09 -21.13 -11.98
CA ASP A 225 -6.15 -20.72 -12.90
C ASP A 225 -7.30 -20.04 -12.16
N ARG A 226 -7.72 -20.58 -11.02
CA ARG A 226 -8.71 -19.98 -10.12
C ARG A 226 -8.26 -18.60 -9.61
N HIS A 227 -7.00 -18.48 -9.22
CA HIS A 227 -6.41 -17.21 -8.79
C HIS A 227 -6.56 -16.12 -9.86
N PHE A 228 -6.12 -16.40 -11.09
CA PHE A 228 -6.21 -15.42 -12.19
C PHE A 228 -7.64 -15.13 -12.61
N TYR A 229 -8.52 -16.14 -12.60
CA TYR A 229 -9.92 -15.92 -12.93
C TYR A 229 -10.60 -14.94 -11.96
N TYR A 230 -10.47 -15.17 -10.64
CA TYR A 230 -11.11 -14.29 -9.67
C TYR A 230 -10.39 -12.93 -9.55
N LEU A 231 -9.09 -12.88 -9.82
CA LEU A 231 -8.40 -11.60 -9.94
C LEU A 231 -8.97 -10.78 -11.11
N ALA A 232 -9.17 -11.41 -12.26
CA ALA A 232 -9.81 -10.76 -13.40
C ALA A 232 -11.25 -10.33 -13.10
N VAL A 233 -12.05 -11.15 -12.42
CA VAL A 233 -13.41 -10.78 -11.98
C VAL A 233 -13.37 -9.52 -11.10
N GLY A 234 -12.48 -9.46 -10.11
CA GLY A 234 -12.35 -8.30 -9.24
C GLY A 234 -11.98 -7.04 -10.01
N LEU A 235 -10.97 -7.13 -10.88
CA LEU A 235 -10.50 -5.98 -11.68
C LEU A 235 -11.54 -5.52 -12.71
N TYR A 236 -12.24 -6.45 -13.32
CA TYR A 236 -13.36 -6.17 -14.23
C TYR A 236 -14.49 -5.41 -13.50
N ASN A 237 -14.89 -5.88 -12.32
CA ASN A 237 -15.90 -5.19 -11.52
C ASN A 237 -15.46 -3.79 -11.08
N LEU A 238 -14.19 -3.62 -10.70
CA LEU A 238 -13.64 -2.32 -10.33
C LEU A 238 -13.61 -1.34 -11.52
N GLN A 239 -13.35 -1.83 -12.75
CA GLN A 239 -13.43 -1.00 -13.94
C GLN A 239 -14.82 -0.38 -14.09
N PHE A 240 -15.89 -1.16 -13.99
CA PHE A 240 -17.25 -0.67 -14.16
C PHE A 240 -17.82 0.05 -12.92
N ALA A 241 -17.26 -0.21 -11.73
CA ALA A 241 -17.68 0.48 -10.51
C ALA A 241 -17.11 1.90 -10.40
N TYR A 242 -15.92 2.14 -10.97
CA TYR A 242 -15.19 3.39 -10.77
C TYR A 242 -14.78 4.09 -12.07
N ASP A 243 -14.58 3.35 -13.16
CA ASP A 243 -14.10 3.81 -14.47
C ASP A 243 -12.78 4.61 -14.38
N PRO A 244 -11.68 4.00 -13.87
CA PRO A 244 -10.40 4.66 -13.72
C PRO A 244 -9.65 4.78 -15.07
N GLU A 245 -8.73 5.75 -15.18
CA GLU A 245 -7.77 5.85 -16.28
C GLU A 245 -6.84 4.62 -16.33
N ALA A 246 -6.51 4.04 -15.17
CA ALA A 246 -5.75 2.81 -15.04
C ALA A 246 -6.00 2.11 -13.71
N ILE A 247 -5.82 0.77 -13.72
CA ILE A 247 -5.71 -0.04 -12.50
C ILE A 247 -4.24 -0.46 -12.35
N LEU A 248 -3.59 0.02 -11.29
CA LEU A 248 -2.22 -0.32 -10.99
C LEU A 248 -2.16 -1.62 -10.21
N ILE A 249 -1.28 -2.52 -10.62
CA ILE A 249 -1.08 -3.82 -9.99
C ILE A 249 0.26 -3.83 -9.27
N GLY A 250 0.22 -3.97 -7.96
CA GLY A 250 1.39 -4.02 -7.07
C GLY A 250 1.49 -5.31 -6.26
N GLY A 251 2.55 -5.40 -5.45
CA GLY A 251 2.89 -6.57 -4.67
C GLY A 251 3.91 -7.48 -5.36
N ALA A 252 4.64 -8.28 -4.57
CA ALA A 252 5.77 -9.08 -5.07
C ALA A 252 5.39 -10.04 -6.21
N ILE A 253 4.18 -10.59 -6.20
CA ILE A 253 3.70 -11.50 -7.24
C ILE A 253 3.55 -10.81 -8.61
N SER A 254 3.29 -9.51 -8.63
CA SER A 254 3.16 -8.73 -9.87
C SER A 254 4.49 -8.56 -10.62
N GLU A 255 5.62 -8.90 -9.97
CA GLU A 255 6.94 -8.90 -10.61
C GLU A 255 7.11 -10.03 -11.64
N ARG A 256 6.27 -11.06 -11.61
CA ARG A 256 6.26 -12.11 -12.65
C ARG A 256 5.99 -11.48 -14.02
N CYS A 257 6.79 -11.87 -15.00
CA CYS A 257 6.70 -11.32 -16.37
C CYS A 257 5.38 -11.64 -17.07
N ASP A 258 4.74 -12.76 -16.72
CA ASP A 258 3.49 -13.25 -17.30
C ASP A 258 2.24 -12.78 -16.52
N TYR A 259 2.39 -12.04 -15.39
CA TYR A 259 1.28 -11.79 -14.47
C TYR A 259 0.16 -10.98 -15.11
N ILE A 260 0.48 -9.84 -15.72
CA ILE A 260 -0.53 -8.97 -16.35
C ILE A 260 -1.15 -9.64 -17.59
N SER A 261 -0.35 -10.33 -18.42
CA SER A 261 -0.88 -11.02 -19.61
C SER A 261 -1.88 -12.11 -19.24
N ARG A 262 -1.60 -12.89 -18.19
CA ARG A 262 -2.54 -13.92 -17.70
C ARG A 262 -3.82 -13.33 -17.09
N ILE A 263 -3.73 -12.16 -16.46
CA ILE A 263 -4.94 -11.44 -16.02
C ILE A 263 -5.78 -11.04 -17.25
N TYR A 264 -5.15 -10.48 -18.28
CA TYR A 264 -5.84 -10.09 -19.49
C TYR A 264 -6.50 -11.27 -20.22
N GLU A 265 -5.86 -12.44 -20.27
CA GLU A 265 -6.48 -13.65 -20.82
C GLU A 265 -7.83 -13.96 -20.15
N LYS A 266 -7.91 -13.79 -18.82
CA LYS A 266 -9.17 -14.02 -18.09
C LYS A 266 -10.17 -12.87 -18.25
N ILE A 267 -9.70 -11.63 -18.34
CA ILE A 267 -10.56 -10.46 -18.63
C ILE A 267 -11.20 -10.62 -20.01
N ASP A 268 -10.45 -11.04 -21.02
CA ASP A 268 -10.96 -11.23 -22.38
C ASP A 268 -12.06 -12.30 -22.42
N LEU A 269 -11.97 -13.36 -21.59
CA LEU A 269 -13.06 -14.33 -21.42
C LEU A 269 -14.32 -13.69 -20.80
N LEU A 270 -14.15 -12.80 -19.81
CA LEU A 270 -15.28 -12.12 -19.18
C LEU A 270 -15.95 -11.13 -20.14
N ILE A 271 -15.18 -10.38 -20.93
CA ILE A 271 -15.70 -9.47 -21.97
C ILE A 271 -16.48 -10.27 -23.02
N THR A 272 -15.92 -11.39 -23.49
CA THR A 272 -16.59 -12.25 -24.48
C THR A 272 -17.91 -12.82 -23.95
N ALA A 273 -17.96 -13.19 -22.67
CA ALA A 273 -19.17 -13.71 -22.04
C ALA A 273 -20.24 -12.63 -21.81
N ASN A 274 -19.83 -11.35 -21.70
CA ASN A 274 -20.69 -10.19 -21.42
C ASN A 274 -20.71 -9.23 -22.62
N SER A 275 -21.20 -9.68 -23.73
CA SER A 275 -21.16 -9.00 -25.05
C SER A 275 -21.71 -7.56 -25.10
N MET A 276 -22.27 -7.05 -24.01
CA MET A 276 -22.83 -5.69 -23.90
C MET A 276 -21.78 -4.62 -23.56
N ALA A 277 -20.58 -5.01 -23.11
CA ALA A 277 -19.52 -4.07 -22.71
C ALA A 277 -18.15 -4.62 -23.15
N ASP A 278 -17.50 -3.90 -24.06
CA ASP A 278 -16.19 -4.23 -24.62
C ASP A 278 -15.04 -3.44 -24.00
N LEU A 279 -15.32 -2.67 -22.92
CA LEU A 279 -14.30 -1.89 -22.21
C LEU A 279 -13.33 -2.82 -21.50
N ARG A 280 -12.08 -2.78 -21.90
CA ARG A 280 -10.96 -3.52 -21.30
C ARG A 280 -10.24 -2.63 -20.29
N PRO A 281 -10.10 -3.06 -19.01
CA PRO A 281 -9.31 -2.32 -18.04
C PRO A 281 -7.89 -2.04 -18.52
N ASN A 282 -7.39 -0.84 -18.28
CA ASN A 282 -5.99 -0.49 -18.52
C ASN A 282 -5.16 -0.90 -17.29
N LEU A 283 -4.47 -2.03 -17.37
CA LEU A 283 -3.64 -2.55 -16.26
C LEU A 283 -2.21 -2.06 -16.40
N CYS A 284 -1.70 -1.42 -15.35
CA CYS A 284 -0.33 -0.93 -15.29
C CYS A 284 0.43 -1.58 -14.12
N LYS A 285 1.69 -1.96 -14.37
CA LYS A 285 2.58 -2.42 -13.29
C LYS A 285 3.10 -1.24 -12.48
N CYS A 286 3.15 -1.40 -11.16
CA CYS A 286 3.78 -0.44 -10.25
C CYS A 286 5.28 -0.33 -10.51
N ARG A 287 5.82 0.87 -10.32
CA ARG A 287 7.23 1.18 -10.58
C ARG A 287 8.13 0.93 -9.37
N PHE A 288 7.66 1.26 -8.16
CA PHE A 288 8.55 1.37 -7.00
C PHE A 288 8.68 0.09 -6.18
N GLY A 289 7.84 -0.93 -6.42
CA GLY A 289 7.92 -2.20 -5.70
C GLY A 289 8.01 -2.00 -4.18
N ASN A 290 9.07 -2.52 -3.57
CA ASN A 290 9.29 -2.46 -2.12
C ASN A 290 9.57 -1.07 -1.54
N ASP A 291 9.86 -0.08 -2.35
CA ASP A 291 10.16 1.30 -1.92
C ASP A 291 8.92 2.22 -1.98
N ALA A 292 7.82 1.73 -2.57
CA ALA A 292 6.60 2.50 -2.78
C ALA A 292 6.08 3.13 -1.49
N ASN A 293 6.03 2.37 -0.40
CA ASN A 293 5.48 2.82 0.87
C ASN A 293 6.30 3.94 1.51
N LEU A 294 7.62 3.88 1.45
CA LEU A 294 8.49 4.95 1.96
C LEU A 294 8.31 6.25 1.16
N ILE A 295 8.30 6.14 -0.18
CA ILE A 295 8.10 7.29 -1.07
C ILE A 295 6.69 7.87 -0.89
N GLY A 296 5.69 7.02 -0.80
CA GLY A 296 4.29 7.43 -0.64
C GLY A 296 3.99 8.06 0.73
N ALA A 297 4.59 7.57 1.80
CA ALA A 297 4.50 8.20 3.11
C ALA A 297 5.02 9.65 3.06
N VAL A 298 6.15 9.88 2.36
CA VAL A 298 6.69 11.23 2.13
C VAL A 298 5.78 12.06 1.22
N ALA A 299 5.19 11.46 0.18
CA ALA A 299 4.20 12.15 -0.65
C ALA A 299 3.02 12.65 0.19
N TYR A 300 2.52 11.79 1.10
CA TYR A 300 1.45 12.14 2.03
C TYR A 300 1.86 13.21 3.04
N PHE A 301 3.08 13.12 3.61
CA PHE A 301 3.64 14.17 4.47
C PHE A 301 3.64 15.53 3.77
N ASN A 302 4.14 15.57 2.54
CA ASN A 302 4.18 16.78 1.74
C ASN A 302 2.78 17.38 1.50
N GLN A 303 1.75 16.54 1.32
CA GLN A 303 0.36 16.99 1.16
C GLN A 303 -0.22 17.51 2.47
N SER A 304 0.03 16.80 3.59
CA SER A 304 -0.53 17.10 4.92
C SER A 304 -0.01 18.43 5.50
N PHE A 305 1.22 18.81 5.16
CA PHE A 305 1.87 20.02 5.66
C PHE A 305 2.02 21.13 4.59
N ARG A 306 1.32 21.01 3.46
CA ARG A 306 1.22 22.14 2.52
C ARG A 306 0.41 23.29 3.15
N PRO A 307 0.82 24.55 2.99
CA PRO A 307 -0.07 25.67 3.26
C PRO A 307 -1.31 25.50 2.38
N LYS A 308 -2.51 25.58 2.98
CA LYS A 308 -3.74 25.65 2.18
C LYS A 308 -3.64 26.90 1.33
N PRO A 309 -4.01 26.85 0.02
CA PRO A 309 -4.16 28.08 -0.74
C PRO A 309 -5.16 28.97 0.01
N GLU A 310 -4.82 30.24 0.18
CA GLU A 310 -5.77 31.23 0.69
C GLU A 310 -6.99 31.17 -0.23
N VAL A 311 -8.14 30.84 0.35
CA VAL A 311 -9.42 30.92 -0.36
C VAL A 311 -9.62 32.41 -0.57
N ALA A 312 -9.39 32.88 -1.79
CA ALA A 312 -9.79 34.21 -2.18
C ALA A 312 -11.30 34.30 -1.97
N GLY A 313 -11.70 35.10 -0.96
CA GLY A 313 -13.09 35.38 -0.59
C GLY A 313 -13.81 36.18 -1.66
#